data_3c16176b7382449e0a4f1d850e15af64
#
_entry.id   3c16176b7382449e0a4f1d850e15af64
#
_cell.length_a   1.000
_cell.length_b   1.000
_cell.length_c   1.000
_cell.angle_alpha   90.00
_cell.angle_beta   90.00
_cell.angle_gamma   90.00
#
_symmetry.space_group_name_H-M   'P 1'
#
loop_
_entity.id
_entity.type
_entity.pdbx_description
1 polymer ?
#
loop_
_entity_poly.entity_id
_entity_poly.type
_entity_poly.pdbx_seq_one_letter_code
_entity_poly.pdbx_strand_id
1 'polypeptide(L)'
;LFRSTEYDTKGNETTKTDGNGDQISYAYDDQNRVTEITQGGQKTKVSYQVNSDGSTTTSVTDANGHVKQETASASGSVTTTSDLGDGSESITTKYTYDDRGNKLSEVYANGAKKTYEYNNRNLVTKTQSYDKEGTKTLTSRYRYDDKGQLSEMTDYSVSSETETAYRYTEYSYDTRGRITTFAEISQNAQPTADDIKAHQIRYTYNENGNLSKVSYPTTKDGIQSLSYIYDENGWLQEIKGELHSKGQTTEKVLRSYTYDTYGKVKEIKDYRNLL
;
A
#
# COMPACT_ATOMS: atom_id res chain seq x y z
N LEU A 1 5.90 17.72 -19.71
CA LEU A 1 6.63 17.32 -20.93
C LEU A 1 7.98 18.03 -20.92
N PHE A 2 9.10 17.28 -20.92
CA PHE A 2 10.44 17.85 -21.00
C PHE A 2 10.67 18.46 -22.39
N ARG A 3 11.34 19.61 -22.46
CA ARG A 3 11.69 20.28 -23.72
C ARG A 3 13.03 19.78 -24.27
N SER A 4 13.99 19.56 -23.39
CA SER A 4 15.32 19.11 -23.80
C SER A 4 16.00 18.35 -22.67
N THR A 5 16.91 17.46 -23.04
CA THR A 5 17.82 16.78 -22.14
C THR A 5 19.24 16.89 -22.75
N GLU A 6 20.19 17.29 -21.94
CA GLU A 6 21.60 17.34 -22.32
C GLU A 6 22.37 16.21 -21.64
N TYR A 7 23.43 15.74 -22.30
CA TYR A 7 24.24 14.60 -21.84
C TYR A 7 25.72 14.96 -21.86
N ASP A 8 26.48 14.35 -20.95
CA ASP A 8 27.94 14.38 -21.00
C ASP A 8 28.50 13.43 -22.06
N THR A 9 29.81 13.41 -22.22
CA THR A 9 30.51 12.54 -23.18
C THR A 9 30.44 11.05 -22.82
N LYS A 10 30.04 10.71 -21.59
CA LYS A 10 29.83 9.35 -21.11
C LYS A 10 28.37 8.88 -21.26
N GLY A 11 27.46 9.78 -21.69
CA GLY A 11 26.03 9.53 -21.85
C GLY A 11 25.21 9.75 -20.59
N ASN A 12 25.75 10.38 -19.55
CA ASN A 12 24.98 10.74 -18.36
C ASN A 12 24.17 12.01 -18.63
N GLU A 13 22.92 12.05 -18.17
CA GLU A 13 22.04 13.23 -18.26
C GLU A 13 22.59 14.37 -17.38
N THR A 14 22.98 15.49 -17.96
CA THR A 14 23.56 16.63 -17.20
C THR A 14 22.52 17.70 -16.91
N THR A 15 21.57 17.90 -17.81
CA THR A 15 20.51 18.91 -17.67
C THR A 15 19.21 18.40 -18.26
N LYS A 16 18.10 18.67 -17.60
CA LYS A 16 16.76 18.39 -18.06
C LYS A 16 15.90 19.62 -17.90
N THR A 17 15.28 20.09 -18.98
CA THR A 17 14.43 21.28 -19.01
C THR A 17 13.00 20.88 -19.30
N ASP A 18 12.05 21.32 -18.48
CA ASP A 18 10.63 21.07 -18.66
C ASP A 18 9.97 22.05 -19.67
N GLY A 19 8.66 21.89 -19.88
CA GLY A 19 7.87 22.75 -20.78
C GLY A 19 7.76 24.19 -20.34
N ASN A 20 7.98 24.51 -19.06
CA ASN A 20 7.95 25.87 -18.48
C ASN A 20 9.32 26.53 -18.48
N GLY A 21 10.38 25.78 -18.81
CA GLY A 21 11.76 26.24 -18.78
C GLY A 21 12.48 25.97 -17.47
N ASP A 22 11.85 25.28 -16.52
CA ASP A 22 12.47 24.88 -15.28
C ASP A 22 13.53 23.81 -15.53
N GLN A 23 14.70 23.97 -14.91
CA GLN A 23 15.85 23.09 -15.10
C GLN A 23 16.17 22.27 -13.86
N ILE A 24 16.53 21.01 -14.12
CA ILE A 24 17.19 20.14 -13.16
C ILE A 24 18.56 19.82 -13.76
N SER A 25 19.64 20.03 -13.00
CA SER A 25 20.99 19.65 -13.41
C SER A 25 21.61 18.62 -12.47
N TYR A 26 22.49 17.79 -13.03
CA TYR A 26 23.14 16.68 -12.34
C TYR A 26 24.64 16.75 -12.52
N ALA A 27 25.39 16.45 -11.46
CA ALA A 27 26.83 16.21 -11.50
C ALA A 27 27.12 14.74 -11.12
N TYR A 28 28.20 14.19 -11.66
CA TYR A 28 28.57 12.79 -11.51
C TYR A 28 30.02 12.63 -11.06
N ASP A 29 30.31 11.52 -10.41
CA ASP A 29 31.67 11.08 -10.13
C ASP A 29 32.25 10.26 -11.30
N ASP A 30 33.50 9.82 -11.14
CA ASP A 30 34.21 9.02 -12.15
C ASP A 30 33.57 7.63 -12.40
N GLN A 31 32.71 7.17 -11.48
CA GLN A 31 31.96 5.91 -11.59
C GLN A 31 30.55 6.11 -12.15
N ASN A 32 30.26 7.31 -12.69
CA ASN A 32 28.95 7.70 -13.25
C ASN A 32 27.81 7.68 -12.20
N ARG A 33 28.11 7.91 -10.92
CA ARG A 33 27.11 8.06 -9.86
C ARG A 33 26.83 9.54 -9.64
N VAL A 34 25.56 9.91 -9.43
CA VAL A 34 25.14 11.29 -9.17
C VAL A 34 25.76 11.80 -7.86
N THR A 35 26.43 12.95 -7.92
CA THR A 35 27.03 13.60 -6.72
C THR A 35 26.33 14.90 -6.34
N GLU A 36 25.66 15.56 -7.28
CA GLU A 36 24.85 16.76 -7.01
C GLU A 36 23.63 16.79 -7.92
N ILE A 37 22.50 17.22 -7.37
CA ILE A 37 21.27 17.53 -8.09
C ILE A 37 20.93 18.98 -7.78
N THR A 38 20.76 19.84 -8.80
CA THR A 38 20.35 21.23 -8.60
C THR A 38 18.99 21.45 -9.27
N GLN A 39 18.01 21.95 -8.52
CA GLN A 39 16.67 22.29 -8.99
C GLN A 39 16.20 23.60 -8.34
N GLY A 40 15.79 24.60 -9.14
CA GLY A 40 15.31 25.88 -8.62
C GLY A 40 16.34 26.60 -7.72
N GLY A 41 17.65 26.42 -7.97
CA GLY A 41 18.72 26.96 -7.14
C GLY A 41 19.02 26.18 -5.86
N GLN A 42 18.20 25.18 -5.53
CA GLN A 42 18.40 24.29 -4.39
C GLN A 42 19.33 23.14 -4.79
N LYS A 43 20.32 22.84 -3.92
CA LYS A 43 21.30 21.78 -4.18
C LYS A 43 21.11 20.62 -3.21
N THR A 44 20.98 19.42 -3.77
CA THR A 44 21.06 18.16 -3.03
C THR A 44 22.41 17.52 -3.38
N LYS A 45 23.20 17.19 -2.38
CA LYS A 45 24.50 16.52 -2.54
C LYS A 45 24.38 15.05 -2.21
N VAL A 46 25.04 14.22 -2.98
CA VAL A 46 25.14 12.77 -2.76
C VAL A 46 26.61 12.39 -2.65
N SER A 47 26.96 11.65 -1.62
CA SER A 47 28.31 11.10 -1.45
C SER A 47 28.27 9.62 -1.19
N TYR A 48 29.34 8.93 -1.58
CA TYR A 48 29.48 7.46 -1.50
C TYR A 48 30.78 7.13 -0.80
N GLN A 49 30.72 6.30 0.21
CA GLN A 49 31.89 5.86 0.99
C GLN A 49 31.88 4.34 1.10
N VAL A 50 33.00 3.72 0.77
CA VAL A 50 33.26 2.33 1.13
C VAL A 50 33.94 2.32 2.49
N ASN A 51 33.34 1.63 3.46
CA ASN A 51 33.84 1.54 4.83
C ASN A 51 34.89 0.43 4.96
N SER A 52 35.64 0.45 6.05
CA SER A 52 36.70 -0.54 6.33
C SER A 52 36.18 -1.96 6.49
N ASP A 53 34.90 -2.14 6.84
CA ASP A 53 34.21 -3.44 6.95
C ASP A 53 33.63 -3.95 5.63
N GLY A 54 33.87 -3.23 4.51
CA GLY A 54 33.35 -3.53 3.19
C GLY A 54 31.90 -3.10 2.96
N SER A 55 31.24 -2.48 3.93
CA SER A 55 29.94 -1.86 3.73
C SER A 55 30.05 -0.58 2.91
N THR A 56 28.97 -0.15 2.26
CA THR A 56 28.90 1.09 1.51
C THR A 56 27.90 2.05 2.15
N THR A 57 28.33 3.28 2.43
CA THR A 57 27.46 4.35 2.92
C THR A 57 27.18 5.34 1.79
N THR A 58 25.90 5.56 1.49
CA THR A 58 25.41 6.65 0.64
C THR A 58 24.82 7.73 1.53
N SER A 59 25.30 8.97 1.40
CA SER A 59 24.78 10.12 2.15
C SER A 59 24.13 11.11 1.19
N VAL A 60 22.92 11.53 1.50
CA VAL A 60 22.18 12.56 0.76
C VAL A 60 21.98 13.74 1.69
N THR A 61 22.51 14.90 1.29
CA THR A 61 22.36 16.17 2.03
C THR A 61 21.46 17.10 1.22
N ASP A 62 20.36 17.54 1.80
CA ASP A 62 19.46 18.49 1.16
C ASP A 62 20.03 19.93 1.22
N ALA A 63 19.32 20.89 0.60
CA ALA A 63 19.74 22.28 0.56
C ALA A 63 19.72 22.98 1.92
N ASN A 64 19.00 22.45 2.91
CA ASN A 64 18.96 22.97 4.28
C ASN A 64 20.05 22.35 5.18
N GLY A 65 20.78 21.36 4.66
CA GLY A 65 21.83 20.66 5.40
C GLY A 65 21.35 19.39 6.12
N HIS A 66 20.08 18.98 5.98
CA HIS A 66 19.61 17.72 6.55
C HIS A 66 20.27 16.55 5.84
N VAL A 67 20.74 15.58 6.59
CA VAL A 67 21.48 14.43 6.06
C VAL A 67 20.67 13.16 6.25
N LYS A 68 20.46 12.43 5.15
CA LYS A 68 19.98 11.05 5.17
C LYS A 68 21.11 10.14 4.72
N GLN A 69 21.40 9.12 5.54
CA GLN A 69 22.43 8.12 5.22
C GLN A 69 21.78 6.74 5.09
N GLU A 70 22.28 5.99 4.14
CA GLU A 70 22.00 4.56 4.00
C GLU A 70 23.32 3.80 3.95
N THR A 71 23.50 2.87 4.87
CA THR A 71 24.67 1.98 4.90
C THR A 71 24.23 0.56 4.59
N ALA A 72 24.70 0.02 3.47
CA ALA A 72 24.45 -1.35 3.03
C ALA A 72 25.69 -2.20 3.31
N SER A 73 25.54 -3.28 4.10
CA SER A 73 26.60 -4.25 4.34
C SER A 73 26.68 -5.28 3.20
N ALA A 74 27.83 -5.95 3.06
CA ALA A 74 28.02 -7.06 2.14
C ALA A 74 27.08 -8.25 2.42
N SER A 75 26.56 -8.37 3.66
CA SER A 75 25.60 -9.40 4.05
C SER A 75 24.12 -9.03 3.79
N GLY A 76 23.86 -7.93 3.08
CA GLY A 76 22.52 -7.47 2.75
C GLY A 76 21.80 -6.67 3.86
N SER A 77 22.45 -6.42 5.01
CA SER A 77 21.86 -5.55 6.04
C SER A 77 21.96 -4.08 5.63
N VAL A 78 20.87 -3.33 5.83
CA VAL A 78 20.81 -1.89 5.53
C VAL A 78 20.46 -1.13 6.80
N THR A 79 21.19 -0.03 7.06
CA THR A 79 20.89 0.92 8.12
C THR A 79 20.58 2.27 7.48
N THR A 80 19.44 2.86 7.80
CA THR A 80 19.12 4.24 7.42
C THR A 80 19.19 5.14 8.64
N THR A 81 19.85 6.27 8.50
CA THR A 81 19.93 7.32 9.55
C THR A 81 19.53 8.64 8.94
N SER A 82 18.64 9.38 9.59
CA SER A 82 18.21 10.71 9.17
C SER A 82 18.54 11.70 10.26
N ASP A 83 19.30 12.74 9.90
CA ASP A 83 19.50 13.94 10.72
C ASP A 83 18.42 14.94 10.36
N LEU A 84 17.62 15.37 11.33
CA LEU A 84 16.50 16.28 11.12
C LEU A 84 16.93 17.76 11.08
N GLY A 85 18.21 18.05 11.39
CA GLY A 85 18.79 19.41 11.30
C GLY A 85 18.29 20.41 12.34
N ASP A 86 17.44 19.97 13.28
CA ASP A 86 16.86 20.81 14.34
C ASP A 86 17.56 20.64 15.69
N GLY A 87 18.68 19.90 15.70
CA GLY A 87 19.44 19.58 16.92
C GLY A 87 18.91 18.41 17.71
N SER A 88 17.86 17.74 17.22
CA SER A 88 17.37 16.47 17.81
C SER A 88 18.30 15.30 17.44
N GLU A 89 18.15 14.18 18.16
CA GLU A 89 18.91 12.96 17.85
C GLU A 89 18.51 12.39 16.48
N SER A 90 19.51 11.90 15.75
CA SER A 90 19.26 11.24 14.45
C SER A 90 18.37 10.02 14.59
N ILE A 91 17.40 9.88 13.70
CA ILE A 91 16.51 8.73 13.63
C ILE A 91 17.19 7.61 12.82
N THR A 92 17.45 6.48 13.46
CA THR A 92 18.10 5.32 12.82
C THR A 92 17.14 4.14 12.75
N THR A 93 16.98 3.54 11.54
CA THR A 93 16.27 2.31 11.33
C THR A 93 17.21 1.28 10.69
N LYS A 94 17.21 0.05 11.19
CA LYS A 94 18.04 -1.05 10.69
C LYS A 94 17.18 -2.09 10.02
N TYR A 95 17.61 -2.55 8.85
CA TYR A 95 16.95 -3.58 8.06
C TYR A 95 17.88 -4.77 7.84
N THR A 96 17.32 -5.98 7.84
CA THR A 96 18.03 -7.18 7.39
C THR A 96 17.25 -7.85 6.28
N TYR A 97 17.99 -8.48 5.36
CA TYR A 97 17.41 -9.13 4.19
C TYR A 97 17.95 -10.55 4.06
N ASP A 98 17.20 -11.43 3.39
CA ASP A 98 17.71 -12.72 2.95
C ASP A 98 18.47 -12.60 1.62
N ASP A 99 19.04 -13.70 1.13
CA ASP A 99 19.81 -13.77 -0.11
C ASP A 99 18.95 -13.49 -1.37
N ARG A 100 17.63 -13.48 -1.24
CA ARG A 100 16.68 -13.16 -2.31
C ARG A 100 16.23 -11.71 -2.29
N GLY A 101 16.71 -10.91 -1.32
CA GLY A 101 16.33 -9.52 -1.13
C GLY A 101 15.02 -9.33 -0.35
N ASN A 102 14.45 -10.35 0.26
CA ASN A 102 13.29 -10.22 1.12
C ASN A 102 13.68 -9.64 2.48
N LYS A 103 12.94 -8.64 2.97
CA LYS A 103 13.20 -8.01 4.26
C LYS A 103 12.85 -8.94 5.42
N LEU A 104 13.85 -9.38 6.19
CA LEU A 104 13.67 -10.26 7.34
C LEU A 104 13.32 -9.50 8.62
N SER A 105 13.85 -8.29 8.80
CA SER A 105 13.54 -7.48 9.98
C SER A 105 13.71 -5.99 9.71
N GLU A 106 13.03 -5.20 10.54
CA GLU A 106 13.28 -3.77 10.72
C GLU A 106 13.29 -3.45 12.22
N VAL A 107 14.26 -2.65 12.65
CA VAL A 107 14.40 -2.16 14.01
C VAL A 107 14.37 -0.64 13.96
N TYR A 108 13.38 -0.06 14.62
CA TYR A 108 13.15 1.38 14.65
C TYR A 108 14.03 2.09 15.67
N ALA A 109 14.18 3.40 15.54
CA ALA A 109 15.00 4.22 16.44
C ALA A 109 14.59 4.11 17.93
N ASN A 110 13.31 3.90 18.19
CA ASN A 110 12.79 3.69 19.55
C ASN A 110 13.05 2.29 20.12
N GLY A 111 13.74 1.41 19.37
CA GLY A 111 14.02 0.02 19.76
C GLY A 111 12.94 -1.00 19.39
N ALA A 112 11.75 -0.55 18.98
CA ALA A 112 10.71 -1.47 18.52
C ALA A 112 11.18 -2.21 17.26
N LYS A 113 10.70 -3.45 17.07
CA LYS A 113 11.13 -4.33 15.98
C LYS A 113 9.95 -4.97 15.28
N LYS A 114 10.08 -5.19 13.96
CA LYS A 114 9.19 -6.04 13.19
C LYS A 114 9.98 -7.09 12.42
N THR A 115 9.48 -8.33 12.34
CA THR A 115 10.09 -9.43 11.59
C THR A 115 9.12 -9.98 10.57
N TYR A 116 9.67 -10.63 9.53
CA TYR A 116 8.93 -11.15 8.38
C TYR A 116 9.39 -12.58 8.08
N GLU A 117 8.44 -13.45 7.77
CA GLU A 117 8.68 -14.77 7.23
C GLU A 117 8.02 -14.89 5.84
N TYR A 118 8.64 -15.66 4.94
CA TYR A 118 8.20 -15.77 3.57
C TYR A 118 8.02 -17.23 3.16
N ASN A 119 7.19 -17.48 2.17
CA ASN A 119 7.15 -18.76 1.49
C ASN A 119 8.17 -18.80 0.33
N ASN A 120 8.23 -19.96 -0.35
CA ASN A 120 9.13 -20.16 -1.49
C ASN A 120 8.82 -19.29 -2.72
N ARG A 121 7.67 -18.58 -2.74
CA ARG A 121 7.25 -17.62 -3.78
C ARG A 121 7.54 -16.17 -3.38
N ASN A 122 8.31 -15.94 -2.30
CA ASN A 122 8.63 -14.63 -1.72
C ASN A 122 7.38 -13.84 -1.26
N LEU A 123 6.29 -14.54 -0.89
CA LEU A 123 5.12 -13.92 -0.30
C LEU A 123 5.23 -13.99 1.23
N VAL A 124 4.93 -12.89 1.92
CA VAL A 124 4.98 -12.82 3.40
C VAL A 124 3.94 -13.76 3.98
N THR A 125 4.36 -14.72 4.79
CA THR A 125 3.45 -15.67 5.48
C THR A 125 3.19 -15.29 6.92
N LYS A 126 4.11 -14.53 7.53
CA LYS A 126 3.98 -14.09 8.91
C LYS A 126 4.74 -12.80 9.15
N THR A 127 4.17 -11.95 9.98
CA THR A 127 4.89 -10.82 10.58
C THR A 127 4.75 -10.85 12.09
N GLN A 128 5.76 -10.38 12.81
CA GLN A 128 5.73 -10.24 14.26
C GLN A 128 6.25 -8.87 14.66
N SER A 129 5.52 -8.19 15.55
CA SER A 129 5.92 -6.91 16.12
C SER A 129 6.33 -7.08 17.57
N TYR A 130 7.34 -6.34 17.95
CA TYR A 130 7.93 -6.33 19.29
C TYR A 130 8.01 -4.88 19.77
N ASP A 131 7.78 -4.64 21.05
CA ASP A 131 8.02 -3.35 21.66
C ASP A 131 9.54 -3.10 21.83
N LYS A 132 9.90 -1.96 22.42
CA LYS A 132 11.29 -1.57 22.64
C LYS A 132 12.01 -2.46 23.69
N GLU A 133 11.28 -3.12 24.56
CA GLU A 133 11.77 -4.08 25.55
C GLU A 133 11.99 -5.48 24.95
N GLY A 134 11.60 -5.69 23.67
CA GLY A 134 11.72 -6.95 22.97
C GLY A 134 10.55 -7.91 23.23
N THR A 135 9.48 -7.45 23.89
CA THR A 135 8.27 -8.25 24.12
C THR A 135 7.44 -8.29 22.84
N LYS A 136 7.03 -9.50 22.42
CA LYS A 136 6.15 -9.67 21.28
C LYS A 136 4.75 -9.13 21.59
N THR A 137 4.25 -8.26 20.73
CA THR A 137 2.95 -7.57 20.92
C THR A 137 1.90 -7.98 19.90
N LEU A 138 2.33 -8.33 18.68
CA LEU A 138 1.44 -8.69 17.59
C LEU A 138 2.05 -9.79 16.72
N THR A 139 1.22 -10.70 16.26
CA THR A 139 1.54 -11.63 15.15
C THR A 139 0.46 -11.52 14.10
N SER A 140 0.84 -11.38 12.83
CA SER A 140 -0.09 -11.50 11.69
C SER A 140 0.33 -12.69 10.83
N ARG A 141 -0.63 -13.52 10.42
CA ARG A 141 -0.43 -14.65 9.52
C ARG A 141 -1.20 -14.44 8.24
N TYR A 142 -0.59 -14.82 7.12
CA TYR A 142 -1.11 -14.62 5.77
C TYR A 142 -1.14 -15.94 5.01
N ARG A 143 -2.23 -16.20 4.29
CA ARG A 143 -2.37 -17.30 3.34
C ARG A 143 -2.69 -16.75 1.96
N TYR A 144 -2.31 -17.50 0.96
CA TYR A 144 -2.45 -17.11 -0.44
C TYR A 144 -3.07 -18.25 -1.22
N ASP A 145 -3.82 -17.90 -2.25
CA ASP A 145 -4.31 -18.88 -3.23
C ASP A 145 -3.16 -19.37 -4.16
N ASP A 146 -3.50 -20.30 -5.04
CA ASP A 146 -2.54 -20.88 -5.98
C ASP A 146 -1.94 -19.82 -6.95
N LYS A 147 -2.64 -18.72 -7.18
CA LYS A 147 -2.18 -17.60 -8.01
C LYS A 147 -1.30 -16.61 -7.24
N GLY A 148 -1.21 -16.73 -5.91
CA GLY A 148 -0.47 -15.82 -5.02
C GLY A 148 -1.26 -14.60 -4.56
N GLN A 149 -2.58 -14.62 -4.71
CA GLN A 149 -3.45 -13.59 -4.18
C GLN A 149 -3.74 -13.88 -2.70
N LEU A 150 -3.78 -12.83 -1.86
CA LEU A 150 -4.05 -12.98 -0.43
C LEU A 150 -5.45 -13.55 -0.22
N SER A 151 -5.55 -14.77 0.33
CA SER A 151 -6.83 -15.42 0.61
C SER A 151 -7.29 -15.28 2.05
N GLU A 152 -6.34 -15.19 3.00
CA GLU A 152 -6.65 -15.11 4.42
C GLU A 152 -5.58 -14.29 5.15
N MET A 153 -6.00 -13.49 6.12
CA MET A 153 -5.12 -12.84 7.09
C MET A 153 -5.74 -12.99 8.49
N THR A 154 -4.92 -13.36 9.47
CA THR A 154 -5.34 -13.37 10.88
C THR A 154 -4.32 -12.61 11.70
N ASP A 155 -4.81 -11.65 12.48
CA ASP A 155 -4.04 -10.91 13.45
C ASP A 155 -4.28 -11.47 14.86
N TYR A 156 -3.18 -11.63 15.59
CA TYR A 156 -3.16 -12.12 16.97
C TYR A 156 -2.52 -11.06 17.88
N SER A 157 -3.22 -10.65 18.92
CA SER A 157 -2.58 -9.98 20.05
C SER A 157 -1.75 -11.00 20.84
N VAL A 158 -0.63 -10.56 21.38
CA VAL A 158 0.26 -11.45 22.16
C VAL A 158 0.38 -10.90 23.57
N SER A 159 0.12 -11.75 24.55
CA SER A 159 0.30 -11.47 25.97
C SER A 159 0.86 -12.69 26.68
N SER A 160 1.99 -12.53 27.39
CA SER A 160 2.68 -13.62 28.10
C SER A 160 2.89 -14.86 27.21
N GLU A 161 3.40 -14.64 25.98
CA GLU A 161 3.65 -15.67 24.95
C GLU A 161 2.38 -16.35 24.38
N THR A 162 1.19 -15.98 24.87
CA THR A 162 -0.08 -16.50 24.34
C THR A 162 -0.58 -15.61 23.20
N GLU A 163 -0.86 -16.23 22.05
CA GLU A 163 -1.46 -15.57 20.88
C GLU A 163 -2.97 -15.73 20.93
N THR A 164 -3.70 -14.60 20.92
CA THR A 164 -5.17 -14.57 20.85
C THR A 164 -5.58 -13.89 19.56
N ALA A 165 -6.30 -14.60 18.67
CA ALA A 165 -6.83 -14.03 17.45
C ALA A 165 -7.83 -12.91 17.81
N TYR A 166 -7.71 -11.74 17.17
CA TYR A 166 -8.63 -10.63 17.37
C TYR A 166 -9.19 -10.05 16.08
N ARG A 167 -8.56 -10.31 14.92
CA ARG A 167 -9.07 -9.92 13.61
C ARG A 167 -8.76 -11.02 12.59
N TYR A 168 -9.79 -11.39 11.85
CA TYR A 168 -9.71 -12.32 10.74
C TYR A 168 -10.24 -11.65 9.47
N THR A 169 -9.55 -11.83 8.36
CA THR A 169 -9.94 -11.29 7.05
C THR A 169 -9.83 -12.39 6.00
N GLU A 170 -10.85 -12.54 5.17
CA GLU A 170 -10.89 -13.53 4.08
C GLU A 170 -11.27 -12.87 2.75
N TYR A 171 -10.63 -13.33 1.69
CA TYR A 171 -10.85 -12.88 0.32
C TYR A 171 -11.06 -14.09 -0.60
N SER A 172 -11.96 -13.96 -1.56
CA SER A 172 -12.04 -14.85 -2.71
C SER A 172 -12.00 -14.05 -4.01
N TYR A 173 -11.54 -14.71 -5.07
CA TYR A 173 -11.30 -14.05 -6.35
C TYR A 173 -11.94 -14.85 -7.48
N ASP A 174 -12.28 -14.18 -8.57
CA ASP A 174 -12.65 -14.83 -9.81
C ASP A 174 -11.42 -15.25 -10.65
N THR A 175 -11.66 -15.82 -11.80
CA THR A 175 -10.59 -16.26 -12.70
C THR A 175 -9.75 -15.12 -13.26
N ARG A 176 -10.27 -13.87 -13.24
CA ARG A 176 -9.58 -12.65 -13.68
C ARG A 176 -8.84 -11.95 -12.53
N GLY A 177 -8.89 -12.51 -11.31
CA GLY A 177 -8.21 -11.95 -10.12
C GLY A 177 -8.98 -10.82 -9.43
N ARG A 178 -10.27 -10.62 -9.73
CA ARG A 178 -11.10 -9.62 -9.07
C ARG A 178 -11.73 -10.22 -7.82
N ILE A 179 -11.84 -9.43 -6.74
CA ILE A 179 -12.45 -9.87 -5.48
C ILE A 179 -13.92 -10.20 -5.73
N THR A 180 -14.35 -11.42 -5.36
CA THR A 180 -15.74 -11.86 -5.37
C THR A 180 -16.37 -11.90 -4.00
N THR A 181 -15.57 -12.15 -2.96
CA THR A 181 -16.00 -12.07 -1.57
C THR A 181 -14.94 -11.46 -0.68
N PHE A 182 -15.40 -10.76 0.35
CA PHE A 182 -14.59 -10.19 1.41
C PHE A 182 -15.32 -10.36 2.73
N ALA A 183 -14.61 -10.82 3.77
CA ALA A 183 -15.12 -10.83 5.14
C ALA A 183 -14.05 -10.31 6.09
N GLU A 184 -14.45 -9.47 7.04
CA GLU A 184 -13.61 -9.07 8.17
C GLU A 184 -14.41 -9.29 9.46
N ILE A 185 -13.77 -9.98 10.42
CA ILE A 185 -14.37 -10.36 11.69
C ILE A 185 -13.42 -9.99 12.81
N SER A 186 -13.92 -9.26 13.80
CA SER A 186 -13.18 -8.90 15.01
C SER A 186 -13.74 -9.70 16.19
N GLN A 187 -13.03 -10.75 16.57
CA GLN A 187 -13.41 -11.60 17.72
C GLN A 187 -12.18 -12.28 18.30
N ASN A 188 -12.27 -12.68 19.57
CA ASN A 188 -11.15 -13.30 20.30
C ASN A 188 -11.02 -14.83 20.06
N ALA A 189 -11.41 -15.29 18.88
CA ALA A 189 -11.28 -16.69 18.47
C ALA A 189 -11.19 -16.80 16.94
N GLN A 190 -10.71 -17.92 16.43
CA GLN A 190 -10.79 -18.23 15.01
C GLN A 190 -12.27 -18.33 14.61
N PRO A 191 -12.76 -17.59 13.58
CA PRO A 191 -14.16 -17.64 13.18
C PRO A 191 -14.52 -19.00 12.56
N THR A 192 -15.77 -19.39 12.73
CA THR A 192 -16.35 -20.54 12.03
C THR A 192 -16.73 -20.16 10.57
N ALA A 193 -16.99 -21.15 9.73
CA ALA A 193 -17.47 -20.91 8.38
C ALA A 193 -18.80 -20.12 8.34
N ASP A 194 -19.66 -20.33 9.34
CA ASP A 194 -20.92 -19.58 9.46
C ASP A 194 -20.69 -18.14 9.88
N ASP A 195 -19.72 -17.86 10.77
CA ASP A 195 -19.32 -16.51 11.12
C ASP A 195 -18.79 -15.76 9.89
N ILE A 196 -17.91 -16.39 9.11
CA ILE A 196 -17.36 -15.83 7.87
C ILE A 196 -18.49 -15.48 6.91
N LYS A 197 -19.39 -16.43 6.66
CA LYS A 197 -20.54 -16.26 5.77
C LYS A 197 -21.47 -15.14 6.24
N ALA A 198 -21.69 -15.00 7.55
CA ALA A 198 -22.50 -13.95 8.15
C ALA A 198 -21.91 -12.54 8.00
N HIS A 199 -20.59 -12.42 7.83
CA HIS A 199 -19.87 -11.13 7.66
C HIS A 199 -19.44 -10.88 6.22
N GLN A 200 -19.80 -11.73 5.28
CA GLN A 200 -19.30 -11.71 3.91
C GLN A 200 -19.98 -10.64 3.06
N ILE A 201 -19.17 -9.72 2.51
CA ILE A 201 -19.54 -8.84 1.40
C ILE A 201 -19.28 -9.57 0.09
N ARG A 202 -20.20 -9.51 -0.86
CA ARG A 202 -20.08 -10.16 -2.18
C ARG A 202 -20.08 -9.13 -3.29
N TYR A 203 -19.20 -9.33 -4.26
CA TYR A 203 -19.03 -8.49 -5.43
C TYR A 203 -19.38 -9.29 -6.69
N THR A 204 -20.20 -8.71 -7.54
CA THR A 204 -20.57 -9.28 -8.83
C THR A 204 -20.17 -8.33 -9.95
N TYR A 205 -19.75 -8.86 -11.07
CA TYR A 205 -19.29 -8.08 -12.21
C TYR A 205 -20.11 -8.44 -13.45
N ASN A 206 -20.35 -7.47 -14.33
CA ASN A 206 -20.99 -7.70 -15.61
C ASN A 206 -19.98 -8.31 -16.63
N GLU A 207 -20.46 -8.65 -17.82
CA GLU A 207 -19.67 -9.25 -18.89
C GLU A 207 -18.48 -8.35 -19.33
N ASN A 208 -18.68 -7.04 -19.28
CA ASN A 208 -17.65 -6.03 -19.57
C ASN A 208 -16.59 -5.89 -18.47
N GLY A 209 -16.80 -6.55 -17.33
CA GLY A 209 -15.87 -6.51 -16.20
C GLY A 209 -16.15 -5.39 -15.19
N ASN A 210 -17.18 -4.58 -15.38
CA ASN A 210 -17.57 -3.54 -14.45
C ASN A 210 -18.32 -4.13 -13.25
N LEU A 211 -18.12 -3.55 -12.05
CA LEU A 211 -18.82 -3.94 -10.83
C LEU A 211 -20.34 -3.74 -11.04
N SER A 212 -21.12 -4.81 -10.98
CA SER A 212 -22.57 -4.76 -11.18
C SER A 212 -23.39 -4.81 -9.90
N LYS A 213 -22.88 -5.49 -8.85
CA LYS A 213 -23.57 -5.55 -7.56
C LYS A 213 -22.58 -5.74 -6.41
N VAL A 214 -22.85 -5.05 -5.27
CA VAL A 214 -22.26 -5.34 -3.97
C VAL A 214 -23.38 -5.77 -3.05
N SER A 215 -23.26 -6.96 -2.44
CA SER A 215 -24.21 -7.44 -1.43
C SER A 215 -23.54 -7.46 -0.07
N TYR A 216 -24.20 -6.89 0.91
CA TYR A 216 -23.72 -6.78 2.28
C TYR A 216 -24.21 -7.95 3.14
N PRO A 217 -23.60 -8.20 4.31
CA PRO A 217 -24.15 -9.11 5.30
C PRO A 217 -25.60 -8.75 5.64
N THR A 218 -26.46 -9.76 5.72
CA THR A 218 -27.89 -9.54 5.99
C THR A 218 -28.07 -8.93 7.37
N THR A 219 -28.63 -7.73 7.42
CA THR A 219 -29.03 -7.02 8.64
C THR A 219 -30.54 -6.96 8.73
N LYS A 220 -31.06 -6.74 9.94
CA LYS A 220 -32.50 -6.64 10.17
C LYS A 220 -33.13 -5.46 9.43
N ASP A 221 -32.43 -4.33 9.41
CA ASP A 221 -32.79 -3.12 8.70
C ASP A 221 -31.54 -2.51 8.04
N GLY A 222 -31.73 -1.80 6.92
CA GLY A 222 -30.67 -1.09 6.21
C GLY A 222 -30.47 -1.56 4.77
N ILE A 223 -29.37 -1.11 4.16
CA ILE A 223 -29.00 -1.46 2.78
C ILE A 223 -28.49 -2.89 2.75
N GLN A 224 -29.13 -3.75 1.96
CA GLN A 224 -28.74 -5.15 1.74
C GLN A 224 -27.81 -5.29 0.53
N SER A 225 -28.03 -4.47 -0.49
CA SER A 225 -27.16 -4.47 -1.67
C SER A 225 -27.18 -3.14 -2.41
N LEU A 226 -26.12 -2.91 -3.19
CA LEU A 226 -26.04 -1.83 -4.17
C LEU A 226 -25.90 -2.45 -5.56
N SER A 227 -26.71 -1.98 -6.52
CA SER A 227 -26.62 -2.34 -7.93
C SER A 227 -26.11 -1.15 -8.73
N TYR A 228 -25.17 -1.40 -9.65
CA TYR A 228 -24.53 -0.42 -10.51
C TYR A 228 -24.99 -0.65 -11.95
N ILE A 229 -25.69 0.31 -12.52
CA ILE A 229 -26.29 0.24 -13.86
C ILE A 229 -25.44 1.10 -14.78
N TYR A 230 -25.06 0.55 -15.93
CA TYR A 230 -24.22 1.20 -16.93
C TYR A 230 -25.00 1.37 -18.24
N ASP A 231 -24.70 2.41 -18.98
CA ASP A 231 -25.22 2.63 -20.33
C ASP A 231 -24.45 1.77 -21.38
N GLU A 232 -24.81 1.94 -22.64
CA GLU A 232 -24.21 1.20 -23.76
C GLU A 232 -22.73 1.51 -23.96
N ASN A 233 -22.26 2.67 -23.48
CA ASN A 233 -20.87 3.10 -23.53
C ASN A 233 -20.05 2.55 -22.34
N GLY A 234 -20.71 1.91 -21.38
CA GLY A 234 -20.11 1.43 -20.13
C GLY A 234 -19.95 2.51 -19.06
N TRP A 235 -20.66 3.65 -19.20
CA TRP A 235 -20.66 4.71 -18.20
C TRP A 235 -21.70 4.43 -17.12
N LEU A 236 -21.36 4.68 -15.86
CA LEU A 236 -22.25 4.42 -14.73
C LEU A 236 -23.47 5.38 -14.80
N GLN A 237 -24.64 4.83 -15.00
CA GLN A 237 -25.90 5.58 -15.16
C GLN A 237 -26.67 5.73 -13.85
N GLU A 238 -26.77 4.64 -13.06
CA GLU A 238 -27.49 4.62 -11.78
C GLU A 238 -26.80 3.76 -10.73
N ILE A 239 -26.95 4.17 -9.48
CA ILE A 239 -26.71 3.32 -8.31
C ILE A 239 -28.05 3.11 -7.62
N LYS A 240 -28.48 1.86 -7.50
CA LYS A 240 -29.69 1.46 -6.79
C LYS A 240 -29.33 0.77 -5.49
N GLY A 241 -30.12 1.02 -4.44
CA GLY A 241 -30.02 0.34 -3.16
C GLY A 241 -31.22 -0.57 -2.94
N GLU A 242 -30.97 -1.80 -2.55
CA GLU A 242 -31.97 -2.70 -2.00
C GLU A 242 -32.00 -2.49 -0.49
N LEU A 243 -33.10 -1.92 0.02
CA LEU A 243 -33.28 -1.55 1.42
C LEU A 243 -34.25 -2.51 2.09
N HIS A 244 -33.85 -3.01 3.26
CA HIS A 244 -34.74 -3.76 4.14
C HIS A 244 -35.15 -2.88 5.31
N SER A 245 -36.48 -2.79 5.56
CA SER A 245 -37.01 -2.04 6.70
C SER A 245 -38.36 -2.62 7.10
N LYS A 246 -38.54 -2.88 8.39
CA LYS A 246 -39.78 -3.39 8.98
C LYS A 246 -40.34 -4.64 8.27
N GLY A 247 -39.44 -5.54 7.86
CA GLY A 247 -39.80 -6.79 7.18
C GLY A 247 -40.14 -6.64 5.70
N GLN A 248 -39.98 -5.48 5.10
CA GLN A 248 -40.19 -5.23 3.67
C GLN A 248 -38.85 -4.88 2.98
N THR A 249 -38.71 -5.37 1.76
CA THR A 249 -37.56 -5.04 0.90
C THR A 249 -38.02 -4.13 -0.22
N THR A 250 -37.35 -3.01 -0.41
CA THR A 250 -37.64 -2.04 -1.49
C THR A 250 -36.35 -1.70 -2.23
N GLU A 251 -36.46 -1.56 -3.55
CA GLU A 251 -35.35 -1.03 -4.37
C GLU A 251 -35.59 0.45 -4.65
N LYS A 252 -34.55 1.28 -4.47
CA LYS A 252 -34.59 2.71 -4.75
C LYS A 252 -33.35 3.14 -5.49
N VAL A 253 -33.49 4.11 -6.41
CA VAL A 253 -32.38 4.84 -6.98
C VAL A 253 -31.78 5.72 -5.89
N LEU A 254 -30.47 5.57 -5.62
CA LEU A 254 -29.75 6.38 -4.66
C LEU A 254 -29.00 7.52 -5.36
N ARG A 255 -28.52 7.27 -6.58
CA ARG A 255 -27.81 8.26 -7.37
C ARG A 255 -27.95 7.99 -8.84
N SER A 256 -28.07 9.04 -9.66
CA SER A 256 -28.03 8.95 -11.12
C SER A 256 -27.04 9.92 -11.73
N TYR A 257 -26.56 9.58 -12.92
CA TYR A 257 -25.53 10.31 -13.64
C TYR A 257 -25.99 10.53 -15.09
N THR A 258 -25.68 11.70 -15.64
CA THR A 258 -25.79 11.95 -17.07
C THR A 258 -24.44 12.45 -17.60
N TYR A 259 -24.19 12.20 -18.87
CA TYR A 259 -22.90 12.48 -19.51
C TYR A 259 -23.10 13.31 -20.78
N ASP A 260 -22.06 14.03 -21.19
CA ASP A 260 -21.97 14.61 -22.51
C ASP A 260 -21.51 13.53 -23.54
N THR A 261 -21.42 13.92 -24.78
CA THR A 261 -21.00 13.03 -25.89
C THR A 261 -19.57 12.53 -25.79
N TYR A 262 -18.76 13.07 -24.87
CA TYR A 262 -17.36 12.70 -24.63
C TYR A 262 -17.19 11.87 -23.37
N GLY A 263 -18.29 11.52 -22.66
CA GLY A 263 -18.24 10.76 -21.41
C GLY A 263 -17.91 11.62 -20.17
N LYS A 264 -17.92 12.95 -20.29
CA LYS A 264 -17.77 13.81 -19.12
C LYS A 264 -19.10 13.92 -18.39
N VAL A 265 -19.08 13.78 -17.06
CA VAL A 265 -20.27 13.92 -16.22
C VAL A 265 -20.88 15.32 -16.40
N LYS A 266 -22.15 15.35 -16.81
CA LYS A 266 -22.95 16.58 -17.01
C LYS A 266 -23.80 16.88 -15.77
N GLU A 267 -24.40 15.87 -15.17
CA GLU A 267 -25.26 16.01 -14.00
C GLU A 267 -25.14 14.80 -13.08
N ILE A 268 -25.20 15.05 -11.78
CA ILE A 268 -25.33 14.02 -10.74
C ILE A 268 -26.56 14.37 -9.89
N LYS A 269 -27.51 13.43 -9.77
CA LYS A 269 -28.63 13.53 -8.84
C LYS A 269 -28.42 12.58 -7.68
N ASP A 270 -28.48 13.09 -6.46
CA ASP A 270 -28.34 12.31 -5.23
C ASP A 270 -29.71 12.24 -4.51
N TYR A 271 -30.21 11.04 -4.33
CA TYR A 271 -31.54 10.77 -3.75
C TYR A 271 -31.45 10.22 -2.32
N ARG A 272 -30.27 10.15 -1.72
CA ARG A 272 -30.07 9.55 -0.38
C ARG A 272 -30.82 10.29 0.72
N ASN A 273 -31.10 11.58 0.55
CA ASN A 273 -31.89 12.36 1.52
C ASN A 273 -33.40 12.05 1.48
N LEU A 274 -33.84 11.15 0.56
CA LEU A 274 -35.23 10.70 0.42
C LEU A 274 -35.46 9.30 1.05
N LEU A 275 -34.45 8.78 1.75
CA LEU A 275 -34.48 7.53 2.52
C LEU A 275 -34.83 7.80 3.96
#